data_372ec23bfc8de84e468c852e72920b89
#
_entry.id   372ec23bfc8de84e468c852e72920b89
#
_cell.length_a   1.000
_cell.length_b   1.000
_cell.length_c   1.000
_cell.angle_alpha   90.00
_cell.angle_beta   90.00
_cell.angle_gamma   90.00
#
_symmetry.space_group_name_H-M   'P 1'
#
loop_
_entity.id
_entity.type
_entity.pdbx_description
1 polymer ?
#
loop_
_entity_poly.entity_id
_entity_poly.type
_entity_poly.pdbx_seq_one_letter_code
_entity_poly.pdbx_strand_id
1 'polypeptide(L)'
;HMATLVHDDVIDKSDKRRGRLTISKKWDQTTAIITGNFLLALGLQHLSEIKDKRVHEILSESIVDVCRGELFQFQDQFNSQQTMTNYLRRINRKTALLIQLATEVGAITAGSDIKTVRKLKMIGHYIGMSFQI
;
A
#
# COMPACT_ATOMS: atom_id res chain seq x y z
N HIS A 1 2.64 -4.21 -3.35
CA HIS A 1 2.68 -4.51 -1.91
C HIS A 1 4.08 -4.92 -1.42
N MET A 2 4.78 -5.84 -2.09
CA MET A 2 6.14 -6.23 -1.67
C MET A 2 7.11 -5.04 -1.62
N ALA A 3 7.05 -4.15 -2.59
CA ALA A 3 7.87 -2.93 -2.63
C ALA A 3 7.62 -2.03 -1.40
N THR A 4 6.35 -1.81 -1.05
CA THR A 4 6.00 -1.00 0.13
C THR A 4 6.53 -1.62 1.41
N LEU A 5 6.44 -2.95 1.57
CA LEU A 5 6.99 -3.62 2.74
C LEU A 5 8.51 -3.46 2.89
N VAL A 6 9.25 -3.48 1.77
CA VAL A 6 10.71 -3.27 1.79
C VAL A 6 11.05 -1.83 2.20
N HIS A 7 10.30 -0.84 1.68
CA HIS A 7 10.48 0.56 2.06
C HIS A 7 10.08 0.80 3.52
N ASP A 8 8.97 0.23 3.98
CA ASP A 8 8.52 0.32 5.38
C ASP A 8 9.57 -0.22 6.34
N ASP A 9 10.22 -1.35 6.01
CA ASP A 9 11.28 -1.92 6.83
C ASP A 9 12.47 -0.98 7.01
N VAL A 10 12.76 -0.13 6.01
CA VAL A 10 13.81 0.90 6.10
C VAL A 10 13.33 2.07 6.97
N ILE A 11 12.11 2.56 6.73
CA ILE A 11 11.53 3.70 7.47
C ILE A 11 11.38 3.37 8.94
N ASP A 12 10.83 2.17 9.24
CA ASP A 12 10.57 1.69 10.61
C ASP A 12 11.84 1.14 11.29
N LYS A 13 12.99 1.12 10.59
CA LYS A 13 14.25 0.52 11.07
C LYS A 13 14.07 -0.90 11.59
N SER A 14 13.24 -1.67 10.92
CA SER A 14 12.88 -3.02 11.33
C SER A 14 14.02 -4.01 11.05
N ASP A 15 14.42 -4.78 12.05
CA ASP A 15 15.47 -5.80 11.92
C ASP A 15 14.94 -7.11 11.30
N LYS A 16 13.67 -7.44 11.55
CA LYS A 16 13.06 -8.70 11.11
C LYS A 16 11.66 -8.49 10.54
N ARG A 17 11.32 -9.28 9.50
CA ARG A 17 9.98 -9.41 8.96
C ARG A 17 9.63 -10.90 8.79
N ARG A 18 8.50 -11.33 9.37
CA ARG A 18 8.06 -12.73 9.36
C ARG A 18 9.16 -13.72 9.80
N GLY A 19 9.91 -13.34 10.85
CA GLY A 19 10.97 -14.17 11.42
C GLY A 19 12.32 -14.16 10.67
N ARG A 20 12.41 -13.48 9.51
CA ARG A 20 13.64 -13.35 8.72
C ARG A 20 14.21 -11.94 8.82
N LEU A 21 15.52 -11.81 8.66
CA LEU A 21 16.17 -10.50 8.58
C LEU A 21 15.63 -9.72 7.40
N THR A 22 15.40 -8.42 7.62
CA THR A 22 15.04 -7.48 6.55
C THR A 22 16.22 -7.27 5.59
N ILE A 23 15.95 -6.73 4.39
CA ILE A 23 17.00 -6.42 3.42
C ILE A 23 17.96 -5.39 3.99
N SER A 24 17.42 -4.35 4.64
CA SER A 24 18.22 -3.29 5.27
C SER A 24 19.12 -3.83 6.38
N LYS A 25 18.67 -4.83 7.13
CA LYS A 25 19.48 -5.45 8.20
C LYS A 25 20.52 -6.44 7.66
N LYS A 26 20.20 -7.16 6.59
CA LYS A 26 21.07 -8.19 6.02
C LYS A 26 22.19 -7.59 5.17
N TRP A 27 21.94 -6.50 4.50
CA TRP A 27 22.88 -5.79 3.65
C TRP A 27 23.06 -4.35 4.14
N ASP A 28 22.26 -3.41 3.63
CA ASP A 28 22.25 -2.01 4.03
C ASP A 28 20.95 -1.31 3.57
N GLN A 29 20.73 -0.08 4.03
CA GLN A 29 19.54 0.71 3.70
C GLN A 29 19.48 1.06 2.20
N THR A 30 20.61 1.37 1.58
CA THR A 30 20.67 1.74 0.17
C THR A 30 20.24 0.57 -0.71
N THR A 31 20.76 -0.63 -0.43
CA THR A 31 20.35 -1.87 -1.10
C THR A 31 18.86 -2.14 -0.93
N ALA A 32 18.30 -1.90 0.26
CA ALA A 32 16.88 -2.07 0.50
C ALA A 32 16.02 -1.09 -0.33
N ILE A 33 16.39 0.19 -0.36
CA ILE A 33 15.69 1.22 -1.15
C ILE A 33 15.71 0.86 -2.65
N ILE A 34 16.89 0.52 -3.18
CA ILE A 34 17.04 0.14 -4.59
C ILE A 34 16.21 -1.11 -4.91
N THR A 35 16.21 -2.10 -4.02
CA THR A 35 15.39 -3.31 -4.18
C THR A 35 13.89 -2.98 -4.18
N GLY A 36 13.43 -2.13 -3.28
CA GLY A 36 12.04 -1.67 -3.23
C GLY A 36 11.65 -0.93 -4.52
N ASN A 37 12.51 -0.03 -5.01
CA ASN A 37 12.29 0.68 -6.27
C ASN A 37 12.24 -0.27 -7.47
N PHE A 38 13.12 -1.27 -7.53
CA PHE A 38 13.12 -2.29 -8.57
C PHE A 38 11.82 -3.11 -8.56
N LEU A 39 11.37 -3.57 -7.38
CA LEU A 39 10.10 -4.30 -7.25
C LEU A 39 8.89 -3.45 -7.65
N LEU A 40 8.90 -2.15 -7.34
CA LEU A 40 7.85 -1.23 -7.76
C LEU A 40 7.83 -1.08 -9.29
N ALA A 41 9.00 -0.84 -9.89
CA ALA A 41 9.14 -0.69 -11.34
C ALA A 41 8.70 -1.95 -12.08
N LEU A 42 9.07 -3.14 -11.58
CA LEU A 42 8.65 -4.43 -12.13
C LEU A 42 7.11 -4.60 -12.04
N GLY A 43 6.52 -4.22 -10.90
CA GLY A 43 5.06 -4.22 -10.76
C GLY A 43 4.37 -3.28 -11.74
N LEU A 44 4.89 -2.07 -11.94
CA LEU A 44 4.37 -1.11 -12.93
C LEU A 44 4.51 -1.62 -14.36
N GLN A 45 5.61 -2.32 -14.68
CA GLN A 45 5.80 -2.94 -15.98
C GLN A 45 4.71 -3.98 -16.26
N HIS A 46 4.40 -4.89 -15.33
CA HIS A 46 3.30 -5.85 -15.50
C HIS A 46 1.94 -5.17 -15.61
N LEU A 47 1.71 -4.10 -14.86
CA LEU A 47 0.46 -3.35 -14.93
C LEU A 47 0.27 -2.64 -16.27
N SER A 48 1.36 -2.25 -16.96
CA SER A 48 1.28 -1.62 -18.28
C SER A 48 0.67 -2.53 -19.37
N GLU A 49 0.66 -3.85 -19.14
CA GLU A 49 0.02 -4.82 -20.04
C GLU A 49 -1.53 -4.77 -19.96
N ILE A 50 -2.08 -4.21 -18.89
CA ILE A 50 -3.54 -4.08 -18.70
C ILE A 50 -4.03 -2.91 -19.54
N LYS A 51 -4.96 -3.18 -20.47
CA LYS A 51 -5.49 -2.18 -21.41
C LYS A 51 -6.58 -1.28 -20.81
N ASP A 52 -7.20 -1.69 -19.69
CA ASP A 52 -8.27 -0.92 -19.06
C ASP A 52 -7.71 0.32 -18.35
N LYS A 53 -8.01 1.50 -18.92
CA LYS A 53 -7.54 2.79 -18.40
C LYS A 53 -7.93 3.04 -16.94
N ARG A 54 -9.10 2.53 -16.50
CA ARG A 54 -9.56 2.69 -15.12
C ARG A 54 -8.58 2.08 -14.11
N VAL A 55 -7.93 0.96 -14.46
CA VAL A 55 -6.94 0.32 -13.59
C VAL A 55 -5.76 1.24 -13.36
N HIS A 56 -5.26 1.90 -14.41
CA HIS A 56 -4.13 2.83 -14.30
C HIS A 56 -4.48 4.08 -13.49
N GLU A 57 -5.70 4.62 -13.68
CA GLU A 57 -6.19 5.78 -12.93
C GLU A 57 -6.29 5.44 -11.43
N ILE A 58 -6.99 4.35 -11.08
CA ILE A 58 -7.17 3.91 -9.70
C ILE A 58 -5.83 3.60 -9.03
N LEU A 59 -4.91 2.95 -9.75
CA LEU A 59 -3.59 2.63 -9.23
C LEU A 59 -2.76 3.88 -8.95
N SER A 60 -2.71 4.84 -9.90
CA SER A 60 -1.93 6.06 -9.74
C SER A 60 -2.44 6.90 -8.56
N GLU A 61 -3.75 7.06 -8.43
CA GLU A 61 -4.36 7.74 -7.27
C GLU A 61 -4.02 7.03 -5.96
N SER A 62 -4.13 5.69 -5.94
CA SER A 62 -3.84 4.91 -4.74
C SER A 62 -2.38 5.01 -4.31
N ILE A 63 -1.42 4.98 -5.25
CA ILE A 63 0.01 5.15 -4.95
C ILE A 63 0.27 6.54 -4.34
N VAL A 64 -0.30 7.58 -4.91
CA VAL A 64 -0.18 8.95 -4.38
C VAL A 64 -0.74 9.03 -2.96
N ASP A 65 -1.90 8.43 -2.71
CA ASP A 65 -2.52 8.46 -1.38
C ASP A 65 -1.74 7.64 -0.33
N VAL A 66 -1.15 6.51 -0.72
CA VAL A 66 -0.24 5.75 0.16
C VAL A 66 0.98 6.61 0.52
N CYS A 67 1.65 7.20 -0.47
CA CYS A 67 2.81 8.06 -0.23
C CYS A 67 2.46 9.27 0.66
N ARG A 68 1.31 9.91 0.44
CA ARG A 68 0.82 10.97 1.32
C ARG A 68 0.58 10.46 2.74
N GLY A 69 0.05 9.25 2.89
CA GLY A 69 -0.16 8.62 4.19
C GLY A 69 1.14 8.44 4.96
N GLU A 70 2.20 7.95 4.30
CA GLU A 70 3.53 7.79 4.90
C GLU A 70 4.16 9.12 5.29
N LEU A 71 4.05 10.15 4.44
CA LEU A 71 4.54 11.50 4.76
C LEU A 71 3.85 12.08 6.01
N PHE A 72 2.53 11.93 6.13
CA PHE A 72 1.80 12.38 7.31
C PHE A 72 2.19 11.57 8.55
N GLN A 73 2.36 10.25 8.42
CA GLN A 73 2.80 9.40 9.54
C GLN A 73 4.17 9.84 10.05
N PHE A 74 5.10 10.15 9.16
CA PHE A 74 6.43 10.63 9.52
C PHE A 74 6.40 11.97 10.26
N GLN A 75 5.55 12.91 9.83
CA GLN A 75 5.36 14.21 10.48
C GLN A 75 4.71 14.08 11.86
N ASP A 76 3.77 13.14 12.02
CA ASP A 76 3.00 12.92 13.26
C ASP A 76 3.67 11.95 14.25
N GLN A 77 4.85 11.46 13.96
CA GLN A 77 5.51 10.38 14.73
C GLN A 77 5.66 10.67 16.24
N PHE A 78 5.68 11.94 16.65
CA PHE A 78 5.82 12.36 18.05
C PHE A 78 4.65 13.25 18.53
N ASN A 79 3.54 13.29 17.79
CA ASN A 79 2.38 14.09 18.15
C ASN A 79 1.49 13.33 19.16
N SER A 80 1.57 13.74 20.45
CA SER A 80 0.77 13.17 21.53
C SER A 80 -0.72 13.57 21.47
N GLN A 81 -1.10 14.51 20.60
CA GLN A 81 -2.49 15.00 20.45
C GLN A 81 -3.21 14.35 19.25
N GLN A 82 -2.89 13.10 18.92
CA GLN A 82 -3.56 12.40 17.83
C GLN A 82 -5.05 12.20 18.13
N THR A 83 -5.90 12.63 17.19
CA THR A 83 -7.32 12.36 17.25
C THR A 83 -7.67 10.98 16.69
N MET A 84 -8.81 10.40 17.12
CA MET A 84 -9.33 9.14 16.55
C MET A 84 -9.48 9.24 15.02
N THR A 85 -9.89 10.39 14.51
CA THR A 85 -10.01 10.64 13.07
C THR A 85 -8.67 10.52 12.34
N ASN A 86 -7.60 11.06 12.91
CA ASN A 86 -6.26 10.96 12.32
C ASN A 86 -5.74 9.52 12.36
N TYR A 87 -5.99 8.81 13.44
CA TYR A 87 -5.68 7.39 13.57
C TYR A 87 -6.38 6.55 12.49
N LEU A 88 -7.69 6.70 12.31
CA LEU A 88 -8.46 5.98 11.29
C LEU A 88 -8.03 6.34 9.86
N ARG A 89 -7.68 7.60 9.58
CA ARG A 89 -7.13 8.02 8.29
C ARG A 89 -5.79 7.33 8.00
N ARG A 90 -4.94 7.20 9.00
CA ARG A 90 -3.65 6.51 8.87
C ARG A 90 -3.83 5.03 8.53
N ILE A 91 -4.69 4.32 9.27
CA ILE A 91 -5.03 2.92 9.00
C ILE A 91 -5.57 2.75 7.58
N ASN A 92 -6.48 3.62 7.17
CA ASN A 92 -7.06 3.59 5.84
C ASN A 92 -5.97 3.68 4.76
N ARG A 93 -5.07 4.66 4.85
CA ARG A 93 -4.02 4.90 3.84
C ARG A 93 -2.93 3.84 3.85
N LYS A 94 -2.54 3.32 5.02
CA LYS A 94 -1.46 2.34 5.15
C LYS A 94 -1.87 0.94 4.70
N THR A 95 -3.08 0.51 5.02
CA THR A 95 -3.49 -0.89 4.84
C THR A 95 -4.79 -1.05 4.05
N ALA A 96 -5.85 -0.34 4.43
CA ALA A 96 -7.16 -0.55 3.84
C ALA A 96 -7.19 -0.18 2.35
N LEU A 97 -6.51 0.89 1.96
CA LEU A 97 -6.42 1.34 0.58
C LEU A 97 -5.77 0.29 -0.36
N LEU A 98 -4.73 -0.40 0.11
CA LEU A 98 -4.06 -1.44 -0.69
C LEU A 98 -4.93 -2.69 -0.88
N ILE A 99 -5.68 -3.10 0.14
CA ILE A 99 -6.62 -4.23 0.03
C ILE A 99 -7.81 -3.86 -0.84
N GLN A 100 -8.34 -2.64 -0.66
CA GLN A 100 -9.38 -2.07 -1.51
C GLN A 100 -8.94 -2.05 -2.99
N LEU A 101 -7.74 -1.54 -3.28
CA LEU A 101 -7.16 -1.51 -4.61
C LEU A 101 -7.09 -2.91 -5.23
N ALA A 102 -6.59 -3.89 -4.48
CA ALA A 102 -6.46 -5.26 -4.97
C ALA A 102 -7.82 -5.87 -5.35
N THR A 103 -8.86 -5.66 -4.53
CA THR A 103 -10.21 -6.17 -4.80
C THR A 103 -10.90 -5.43 -5.93
N GLU A 104 -10.72 -4.11 -6.03
CA GLU A 104 -11.29 -3.26 -7.08
C GLU A 104 -10.67 -3.58 -8.45
N VAL A 105 -9.35 -3.60 -8.55
CA VAL A 105 -8.62 -3.93 -9.78
C VAL A 105 -8.89 -5.38 -10.19
N GLY A 106 -8.88 -6.32 -9.23
CA GLY A 106 -9.23 -7.73 -9.51
C GLY A 106 -10.62 -7.88 -10.12
N ALA A 107 -11.62 -7.15 -9.62
CA ALA A 107 -12.96 -7.16 -10.16
C ALA A 107 -13.04 -6.57 -11.59
N ILE A 108 -12.33 -5.46 -11.83
CA ILE A 108 -12.28 -4.82 -13.15
C ILE A 108 -11.63 -5.75 -14.18
N THR A 109 -10.50 -6.34 -13.85
CA THR A 109 -9.75 -7.24 -14.75
C THR A 109 -10.48 -8.56 -15.02
N ALA A 110 -11.32 -9.01 -14.08
CA ALA A 110 -12.22 -10.14 -14.27
C ALA A 110 -13.47 -9.82 -15.11
N GLY A 111 -13.62 -8.58 -15.59
CA GLY A 111 -14.77 -8.17 -16.40
C GLY A 111 -16.08 -8.03 -15.62
N SER A 112 -16.03 -7.82 -14.32
CA SER A 112 -17.23 -7.68 -13.49
C SER A 112 -18.02 -6.41 -13.82
N ASP A 113 -19.34 -6.46 -13.61
CA ASP A 113 -20.19 -5.28 -13.71
C ASP A 113 -19.87 -4.22 -12.64
N ILE A 114 -20.27 -2.98 -12.89
CA ILE A 114 -19.96 -1.84 -12.03
C ILE A 114 -20.48 -1.98 -10.59
N LYS A 115 -21.60 -2.68 -10.40
CA LYS A 115 -22.17 -2.90 -9.05
C LYS A 115 -21.30 -3.87 -8.27
N THR A 116 -20.82 -4.93 -8.92
CA THR A 116 -19.89 -5.92 -8.33
C THR A 116 -18.55 -5.27 -8.00
N VAL A 117 -17.99 -4.47 -8.90
CA VAL A 117 -16.75 -3.70 -8.65
C VAL A 117 -16.89 -2.83 -7.40
N ARG A 118 -17.99 -2.06 -7.29
CA ARG A 118 -18.24 -1.20 -6.11
C ARG A 118 -18.37 -2.00 -4.82
N LYS A 119 -19.07 -3.15 -4.85
CA LYS A 119 -19.20 -4.01 -3.67
C LYS A 119 -17.85 -4.57 -3.23
N LEU A 120 -17.05 -5.08 -4.17
CA LEU A 120 -15.72 -5.63 -3.87
C LEU A 120 -14.76 -4.56 -3.36
N LYS A 121 -14.81 -3.35 -3.91
CA LYS A 121 -14.11 -2.19 -3.38
C LYS A 121 -14.44 -1.95 -1.90
N MET A 122 -15.72 -1.90 -1.55
CA MET A 122 -16.17 -1.69 -0.16
C MET A 122 -15.74 -2.84 0.76
N ILE A 123 -15.88 -4.08 0.30
CA ILE A 123 -15.44 -5.26 1.05
C ILE A 123 -13.93 -5.17 1.33
N GLY A 124 -13.12 -4.87 0.31
CA GLY A 124 -11.68 -4.70 0.48
C GLY A 124 -11.32 -3.60 1.47
N HIS A 125 -12.03 -2.47 1.43
CA HIS A 125 -11.87 -1.39 2.40
C HIS A 125 -12.15 -1.84 3.83
N TYR A 126 -13.31 -2.46 4.09
CA TYR A 126 -13.68 -2.90 5.43
C TYR A 126 -12.77 -4.01 5.97
N ILE A 127 -12.38 -4.96 5.12
CA ILE A 127 -11.39 -5.98 5.50
C ILE A 127 -10.07 -5.31 5.92
N GLY A 128 -9.60 -4.36 5.14
CA GLY A 128 -8.35 -3.66 5.44
C GLY A 128 -8.41 -2.83 6.71
N MET A 129 -9.53 -2.14 6.96
CA MET A 129 -9.75 -1.41 8.20
C MET A 129 -9.76 -2.37 9.40
N SER A 130 -10.54 -3.46 9.32
CA SER A 130 -10.65 -4.44 10.40
C SER A 130 -9.34 -5.17 10.70
N PHE A 131 -8.50 -5.39 9.67
CA PHE A 131 -7.20 -6.05 9.83
C PHE A 131 -6.21 -5.19 10.61
N GLN A 132 -6.29 -3.87 10.46
CA GLN A 132 -5.30 -2.93 11.01
C GLN A 132 -5.71 -2.36 12.40
N ILE A 133 -6.99 -2.43 12.79
CA ILE A 133 -7.48 -2.05 14.12
C ILE A 133 -7.07 -3.09 15.13
#